data_68969395998b52a2b11bd5e8681d3bf9
#
_entry.id   68969395998b52a2b11bd5e8681d3bf9
#
_cell.length_a   1.000
_cell.length_b   1.000
_cell.length_c   1.000
_cell.angle_alpha   90.00
_cell.angle_beta   90.00
_cell.angle_gamma   90.00
#
_symmetry.space_group_name_H-M   'P 1'
#
loop_
_entity.id
_entity.type
_entity.pdbx_description
1 polymer ?
#
loop_
_entity_poly.entity_id
_entity_poly.type
_entity_poly.pdbx_seq_one_letter_code
_entity_poly.pdbx_strand_id
1 'polypeptide(L)'
;MHQTSKNSHMKICTWNSQGNPLNDAIKLNILNHLLTIEQCNVVMIQECGQFILPAQHSGRYHYVVVEHAGAYNQRCNTCIIADLNFVASIHYLISGTGRSAICLNYNGCNIYTLHCESGSGAVGDIRDLVRHAVSPFIIGGDMNSTPSELSDNLRIMTTGTRSRPGNSAYFACCGMPTHISGRELDYFLIDSRLQLKTSVRGYHMKG
;
A
#
# COMPACT_ATOMS: atom_id res chain seq x y z
N MET A 1 -13.80 -17.27 -30.66
CA MET A 1 -13.30 -15.90 -30.50
C MET A 1 -12.21 -15.92 -29.43
N HIS A 2 -10.94 -15.83 -29.84
CA HIS A 2 -9.83 -15.73 -28.88
C HIS A 2 -9.81 -14.31 -28.34
N GLN A 3 -10.24 -14.14 -27.08
CA GLN A 3 -9.91 -12.94 -26.32
C GLN A 3 -8.39 -12.93 -26.11
N THR A 4 -7.68 -12.15 -26.89
CA THR A 4 -6.30 -11.78 -26.56
C THR A 4 -6.35 -11.04 -25.24
N SER A 5 -5.87 -11.68 -24.17
CA SER A 5 -5.64 -11.01 -22.90
C SER A 5 -4.69 -9.84 -23.16
N LYS A 6 -5.22 -8.62 -23.21
CA LYS A 6 -4.39 -7.41 -23.12
C LYS A 6 -3.62 -7.57 -21.80
N ASN A 7 -2.31 -7.73 -21.89
CA ASN A 7 -1.40 -7.64 -20.77
C ASN A 7 -1.54 -6.23 -20.17
N SER A 8 -2.53 -6.04 -19.31
CA SER A 8 -2.75 -4.78 -18.63
C SER A 8 -1.70 -4.63 -17.54
N HIS A 9 -0.73 -3.75 -17.77
CA HIS A 9 0.22 -3.34 -16.73
C HIS A 9 -0.55 -2.56 -15.69
N MET A 10 -0.40 -2.94 -14.42
CA MET A 10 -0.97 -2.21 -13.30
C MET A 10 0.09 -1.28 -12.70
N LYS A 11 -0.24 -0.01 -12.56
CA LYS A 11 0.60 0.99 -11.90
C LYS A 11 0.02 1.25 -10.50
N ILE A 12 0.83 0.98 -9.48
CA ILE A 12 0.47 1.17 -8.07
C ILE A 12 1.41 2.18 -7.44
N CYS A 13 0.86 3.06 -6.61
CA CYS A 13 1.62 4.01 -5.80
C CYS A 13 1.28 3.82 -4.32
N THR A 14 2.28 3.99 -3.44
CA THR A 14 2.09 4.20 -2.00
C THR A 14 2.68 5.53 -1.60
N TRP A 15 2.03 6.23 -0.67
CA TRP A 15 2.39 7.57 -0.24
C TRP A 15 1.89 7.87 1.17
N ASN A 16 2.81 8.08 2.12
CA ASN A 16 2.44 8.68 3.39
C ASN A 16 2.28 10.20 3.21
N SER A 17 1.03 10.67 3.25
CA SER A 17 0.69 12.06 2.97
C SER A 17 0.89 13.00 4.16
N GLN A 18 1.16 12.47 5.34
CA GLN A 18 1.34 13.25 6.58
C GLN A 18 0.20 14.27 6.82
N GLY A 19 -1.02 13.83 6.71
CA GLY A 19 -2.24 14.63 6.84
C GLY A 19 -3.07 14.65 5.56
N ASN A 20 -4.29 15.18 5.64
CA ASN A 20 -5.24 15.18 4.52
C ASN A 20 -4.66 15.94 3.30
N PRO A 21 -4.50 15.28 2.15
CA PRO A 21 -4.00 15.92 0.94
C PRO A 21 -4.80 17.12 0.46
N LEU A 22 -6.08 17.21 0.83
CA LEU A 22 -6.95 18.33 0.40
C LEU A 22 -6.69 19.61 1.17
N ASN A 23 -6.04 19.54 2.31
CA ASN A 23 -5.77 20.71 3.17
C ASN A 23 -4.45 21.41 2.80
N ASP A 24 -3.74 20.95 1.78
CA ASP A 24 -2.44 21.46 1.37
C ASP A 24 -2.34 21.44 -0.16
N ALA A 25 -2.07 22.60 -0.76
CA ALA A 25 -2.04 22.74 -2.21
C ALA A 25 -0.95 21.88 -2.88
N ILE A 26 0.19 21.69 -2.22
CA ILE A 26 1.29 20.85 -2.73
C ILE A 26 0.84 19.39 -2.74
N LYS A 27 0.25 18.92 -1.64
CA LYS A 27 -0.25 17.55 -1.53
C LYS A 27 -1.40 17.26 -2.51
N LEU A 28 -2.30 18.24 -2.70
CA LEU A 28 -3.36 18.14 -3.70
C LEU A 28 -2.79 18.03 -5.12
N ASN A 29 -1.74 18.80 -5.43
CA ASN A 29 -1.05 18.69 -6.73
C ASN A 29 -0.38 17.34 -6.90
N ILE A 30 0.22 16.76 -5.84
CA ILE A 30 0.77 15.40 -5.85
C ILE A 30 -0.32 14.39 -6.18
N LEU A 31 -1.46 14.45 -5.47
CA LEU A 31 -2.59 13.56 -5.72
C LEU A 31 -3.08 13.65 -7.16
N ASN A 32 -3.30 14.88 -7.64
CA ASN A 32 -3.71 15.11 -9.03
C ASN A 32 -2.69 14.55 -10.02
N HIS A 33 -1.40 14.74 -9.79
CA HIS A 33 -0.34 14.19 -10.63
C HIS A 33 -0.40 12.66 -10.70
N LEU A 34 -0.53 11.98 -9.56
CA LEU A 34 -0.63 10.53 -9.48
C LEU A 34 -1.86 9.99 -10.26
N LEU A 35 -3.00 10.66 -10.13
CA LEU A 35 -4.26 10.22 -10.75
C LEU A 35 -4.38 10.60 -12.23
N THR A 36 -3.86 11.75 -12.66
CA THR A 36 -4.06 12.26 -14.03
C THR A 36 -2.85 12.07 -14.95
N ILE A 37 -1.64 12.35 -14.46
CA ILE A 37 -0.41 12.28 -15.27
C ILE A 37 0.17 10.87 -15.22
N GLU A 38 0.42 10.37 -14.00
CA GLU A 38 0.93 9.02 -13.82
C GLU A 38 -0.12 7.96 -14.12
N GLN A 39 -1.41 8.32 -14.05
CA GLN A 39 -2.55 7.42 -14.28
C GLN A 39 -2.44 6.14 -13.48
N CYS A 40 -2.09 6.27 -12.18
CA CYS A 40 -2.02 5.13 -11.29
C CYS A 40 -3.38 4.43 -11.23
N ASN A 41 -3.37 3.10 -11.36
CA ASN A 41 -4.59 2.29 -11.22
C ASN A 41 -4.99 2.17 -9.75
N VAL A 42 -3.99 2.14 -8.85
CA VAL A 42 -4.19 2.08 -7.40
C VAL A 42 -3.25 3.06 -6.72
N VAL A 43 -3.80 3.90 -5.84
CA VAL A 43 -3.03 4.79 -4.97
C VAL A 43 -3.39 4.48 -3.53
N MET A 44 -2.38 4.15 -2.73
CA MET A 44 -2.46 3.88 -1.31
C MET A 44 -1.95 5.10 -0.56
N ILE A 45 -2.75 5.66 0.33
CA ILE A 45 -2.38 6.88 1.08
C ILE A 45 -2.42 6.54 2.57
N GLN A 46 -1.32 6.73 3.26
CA GLN A 46 -1.23 6.64 4.71
C GLN A 46 -1.28 8.05 5.30
N GLU A 47 -1.73 8.14 6.53
CA GLU A 47 -1.96 9.40 7.25
C GLU A 47 -2.88 10.38 6.49
N CYS A 48 -3.92 9.87 5.81
CA CYS A 48 -4.75 10.68 4.92
C CYS A 48 -5.78 11.58 5.65
N GLY A 49 -5.89 11.49 6.97
CA GLY A 49 -6.90 12.24 7.72
C GLY A 49 -8.34 11.88 7.29
N GLN A 50 -9.22 12.85 7.34
CA GLN A 50 -10.60 12.74 6.80
C GLN A 50 -10.57 13.00 5.29
N PHE A 51 -10.07 12.04 4.52
CA PHE A 51 -9.94 12.16 3.08
C PHE A 51 -11.28 11.95 2.37
N ILE A 52 -11.57 12.81 1.40
CA ILE A 52 -12.69 12.67 0.46
C ILE A 52 -12.12 12.80 -0.95
N LEU A 53 -12.44 11.88 -1.84
CA LEU A 53 -11.94 11.96 -3.22
C LEU A 53 -12.51 13.20 -3.92
N PRO A 54 -11.67 14.07 -4.51
CA PRO A 54 -12.15 15.24 -5.24
C PRO A 54 -13.11 14.87 -6.37
N ALA A 55 -14.19 15.64 -6.53
CA ALA A 55 -15.28 15.34 -7.44
C ALA A 55 -14.83 15.11 -8.90
N GLN A 56 -13.79 15.81 -9.35
CA GLN A 56 -13.22 15.62 -10.70
C GLN A 56 -12.67 14.22 -10.95
N HIS A 57 -12.41 13.44 -9.91
CA HIS A 57 -11.90 12.08 -10.01
C HIS A 57 -12.96 10.99 -9.79
N SER A 58 -14.12 11.35 -9.23
CA SER A 58 -15.19 10.40 -8.84
C SER A 58 -15.80 9.62 -10.01
N GLY A 59 -15.70 10.12 -11.24
CA GLY A 59 -16.14 9.42 -12.44
C GLY A 59 -15.18 8.32 -12.92
N ARG A 60 -13.96 8.27 -12.38
CA ARG A 60 -12.94 7.30 -12.79
C ARG A 60 -12.44 6.43 -11.64
N TYR A 61 -12.50 6.91 -10.41
CA TYR A 61 -11.92 6.24 -9.26
C TYR A 61 -12.95 6.03 -8.16
N HIS A 62 -12.85 4.89 -7.49
CA HIS A 62 -13.43 4.67 -6.17
C HIS A 62 -12.38 4.83 -5.08
N TYR A 63 -12.82 5.12 -3.87
CA TYR A 63 -11.93 5.18 -2.73
C TYR A 63 -12.57 4.60 -1.47
N VAL A 64 -11.74 4.13 -0.56
CA VAL A 64 -12.14 3.71 0.78
C VAL A 64 -11.15 4.25 1.78
N VAL A 65 -11.67 4.82 2.85
CA VAL A 65 -10.91 5.26 4.01
C VAL A 65 -11.21 4.33 5.17
N VAL A 66 -10.17 3.88 5.85
CA VAL A 66 -10.29 3.19 7.14
C VAL A 66 -9.82 4.13 8.23
N GLU A 67 -10.72 4.40 9.16
CA GLU A 67 -10.41 5.17 10.35
C GLU A 67 -9.63 4.31 11.34
N HIS A 68 -8.58 4.89 11.88
CA HIS A 68 -7.85 4.25 12.96
C HIS A 68 -8.59 4.41 14.28
N ALA A 69 -8.85 3.32 14.98
CA ALA A 69 -9.66 3.28 16.21
C ALA A 69 -9.02 3.93 17.46
N GLY A 70 -7.91 4.60 17.33
CA GLY A 70 -7.24 5.32 18.42
C GLY A 70 -7.60 6.80 18.42
N ALA A 71 -8.16 7.28 19.49
CA ALA A 71 -8.77 8.60 19.67
C ALA A 71 -7.86 9.83 19.41
N TYR A 72 -6.61 9.66 19.05
CA TYR A 72 -5.67 10.79 19.05
C TYR A 72 -5.40 11.44 17.70
N ASN A 73 -5.77 10.84 16.58
CA ASN A 73 -5.61 11.53 15.30
C ASN A 73 -6.25 10.75 14.16
N GLN A 74 -7.35 11.26 13.63
CA GLN A 74 -7.82 10.95 12.28
C GLN A 74 -6.70 11.06 11.21
N ARG A 75 -5.57 11.69 11.57
CA ARG A 75 -4.35 11.71 10.79
C ARG A 75 -3.83 10.32 10.43
N CYS A 76 -3.98 9.33 11.31
CA CYS A 76 -3.50 7.97 11.06
C CYS A 76 -4.39 7.16 10.11
N ASN A 77 -5.47 7.75 9.60
CA ASN A 77 -6.35 7.07 8.65
C ASN A 77 -5.60 6.66 7.38
N THR A 78 -6.00 5.52 6.84
CA THR A 78 -5.43 4.97 5.61
C THR A 78 -6.51 4.96 4.53
N CYS A 79 -6.13 5.33 3.30
CA CYS A 79 -7.01 5.35 2.15
C CYS A 79 -6.44 4.49 1.02
N ILE A 80 -7.31 3.85 0.27
CA ILE A 80 -7.00 3.27 -1.03
C ILE A 80 -7.92 3.88 -2.07
N ILE A 81 -7.35 4.34 -3.18
CA ILE A 81 -8.06 4.85 -4.36
C ILE A 81 -7.79 3.87 -5.49
N ALA A 82 -8.82 3.43 -6.18
CA ALA A 82 -8.69 2.50 -7.29
C ALA A 82 -9.52 2.93 -8.50
N ASP A 83 -9.01 2.67 -9.69
CA ASP A 83 -9.70 2.93 -10.96
C ASP A 83 -10.99 2.10 -11.04
N LEU A 84 -12.11 2.73 -11.44
CA LEU A 84 -13.43 2.11 -11.58
C LEU A 84 -13.51 0.97 -12.59
N ASN A 85 -12.59 0.91 -13.54
CA ASN A 85 -12.54 -0.18 -14.52
C ASN A 85 -12.19 -1.53 -13.88
N PHE A 86 -11.92 -1.54 -12.60
CA PHE A 86 -11.53 -2.70 -11.82
C PHE A 86 -12.51 -2.90 -10.67
N VAL A 87 -13.41 -3.85 -10.84
CA VAL A 87 -14.36 -4.21 -9.79
C VAL A 87 -13.63 -4.92 -8.68
N ALA A 88 -13.67 -4.34 -7.51
CA ALA A 88 -13.02 -4.90 -6.35
C ALA A 88 -13.99 -5.09 -5.19
N SER A 89 -13.88 -6.22 -4.53
CA SER A 89 -14.43 -6.39 -3.20
C SER A 89 -13.41 -5.85 -2.18
N ILE A 90 -13.84 -4.95 -1.33
CA ILE A 90 -12.98 -4.38 -0.29
C ILE A 90 -13.17 -5.19 0.98
N HIS A 91 -12.10 -5.79 1.45
CA HIS A 91 -12.06 -6.55 2.70
C HIS A 91 -11.21 -5.80 3.73
N TYR A 92 -11.71 -5.74 4.96
CA TYR A 92 -10.95 -5.18 6.07
C TYR A 92 -10.25 -6.32 6.81
N LEU A 93 -8.92 -6.23 6.92
CA LEU A 93 -8.16 -7.08 7.83
C LEU A 93 -7.79 -6.24 9.05
N ILE A 94 -8.06 -6.77 10.22
CA ILE A 94 -7.61 -6.18 11.47
C ILE A 94 -6.30 -6.88 11.82
N SER A 95 -5.21 -6.12 11.91
CA SER A 95 -3.95 -6.66 12.40
C SER A 95 -4.05 -6.93 13.90
N GLY A 96 -3.30 -7.89 14.40
CA GLY A 96 -3.27 -8.24 15.83
C GLY A 96 -2.79 -7.11 16.74
N THR A 97 -2.17 -6.07 16.18
CA THR A 97 -1.69 -4.88 16.90
C THR A 97 -2.70 -3.71 16.91
N GLY A 98 -3.86 -3.87 16.25
CA GLY A 98 -4.91 -2.86 16.22
C GLY A 98 -4.85 -1.93 14.99
N ARG A 99 -3.83 -2.04 14.12
CA ARG A 99 -3.81 -1.34 12.84
C ARG A 99 -4.60 -2.11 11.80
N SER A 100 -5.49 -1.42 11.10
CA SER A 100 -6.31 -2.03 10.04
C SER A 100 -5.61 -1.90 8.69
N ALA A 101 -5.62 -2.98 7.91
CA ALA A 101 -5.24 -2.96 6.51
C ALA A 101 -6.48 -2.94 5.61
N ILE A 102 -6.42 -2.23 4.49
CA ILE A 102 -7.44 -2.29 3.45
C ILE A 102 -6.98 -3.32 2.41
N CYS A 103 -7.86 -4.20 1.99
CA CYS A 103 -7.62 -5.13 0.90
C CYS A 103 -8.51 -4.80 -0.30
N LEU A 104 -7.92 -4.73 -1.46
CA LEU A 104 -8.57 -4.57 -2.75
C LEU A 104 -8.25 -5.81 -3.59
N ASN A 105 -9.26 -6.52 -4.09
CA ASN A 105 -9.02 -7.56 -5.09
C ASN A 105 -9.06 -6.94 -6.49
N TYR A 106 -7.99 -7.13 -7.24
CA TYR A 106 -7.79 -6.56 -8.57
C TYR A 106 -7.34 -7.64 -9.54
N ASN A 107 -8.24 -8.05 -10.44
CA ASN A 107 -7.95 -9.11 -11.41
C ASN A 107 -7.31 -10.37 -10.81
N GLY A 108 -7.80 -10.79 -9.65
CA GLY A 108 -7.29 -11.97 -8.95
C GLY A 108 -6.03 -11.73 -8.13
N CYS A 109 -5.51 -10.50 -8.09
CA CYS A 109 -4.45 -10.08 -7.18
C CYS A 109 -5.04 -9.34 -5.98
N ASN A 110 -4.64 -9.69 -4.78
CA ASN A 110 -5.06 -9.03 -3.56
C ASN A 110 -4.05 -7.93 -3.21
N ILE A 111 -4.50 -6.69 -3.20
CA ILE A 111 -3.69 -5.50 -2.94
C ILE A 111 -4.04 -4.99 -1.56
N TYR A 112 -3.04 -4.95 -0.69
CA TYR A 112 -3.20 -4.50 0.69
C TYR A 112 -2.46 -3.19 0.90
N THR A 113 -3.09 -2.24 1.61
CA THR A 113 -2.39 -1.07 2.13
C THR A 113 -2.39 -1.10 3.64
N LEU A 114 -1.26 -0.72 4.23
CA LEU A 114 -1.05 -0.72 5.67
C LEU A 114 -0.22 0.51 6.07
N HIS A 115 -0.55 1.09 7.22
CA HIS A 115 0.32 1.99 7.95
C HIS A 115 0.72 1.29 9.23
N CYS A 116 1.92 0.74 9.27
CA CYS A 116 2.41 -0.03 10.42
C CYS A 116 2.57 0.84 11.65
N GLU A 117 2.46 0.23 12.80
CA GLU A 117 2.81 0.87 14.07
C GLU A 117 4.30 1.22 14.07
N SER A 118 4.63 2.38 14.63
CA SER A 118 6.03 2.79 14.76
C SER A 118 6.78 1.94 15.80
N GLY A 119 8.08 1.76 15.58
CA GLY A 119 8.94 1.01 16.50
C GLY A 119 8.75 -0.51 16.40
N SER A 120 8.72 -1.20 17.54
CA SER A 120 8.70 -2.68 17.58
C SER A 120 7.40 -3.32 17.07
N GLY A 121 6.33 -2.55 16.92
CA GLY A 121 5.04 -3.03 16.42
C GLY A 121 5.05 -3.36 14.92
N ALA A 122 5.84 -2.64 14.13
CA ALA A 122 5.87 -2.76 12.67
C ALA A 122 6.07 -4.19 12.16
N VAL A 123 7.01 -4.91 12.75
CA VAL A 123 7.30 -6.32 12.39
C VAL A 123 6.09 -7.22 12.69
N GLY A 124 5.39 -6.95 13.80
CA GLY A 124 4.18 -7.67 14.20
C GLY A 124 3.07 -7.46 13.17
N ASP A 125 2.79 -6.21 12.80
CA ASP A 125 1.76 -5.84 11.83
C ASP A 125 1.97 -6.53 10.47
N ILE A 126 3.18 -6.43 9.93
CA ILE A 126 3.49 -7.02 8.63
C ILE A 126 3.43 -8.54 8.69
N ARG A 127 3.95 -9.14 9.76
CA ARG A 127 3.89 -10.59 9.96
C ARG A 127 2.45 -11.09 9.97
N ASP A 128 1.59 -10.42 10.70
CA ASP A 128 0.19 -10.82 10.81
C ASP A 128 -0.52 -10.62 9.46
N LEU A 129 -0.26 -9.53 8.75
CA LEU A 129 -0.81 -9.31 7.42
C LEU A 129 -0.34 -10.37 6.42
N VAL A 130 0.96 -10.68 6.35
CA VAL A 130 1.49 -11.70 5.44
C VAL A 130 0.92 -13.10 5.72
N ARG A 131 0.67 -13.43 6.99
CA ARG A 131 0.04 -14.71 7.36
C ARG A 131 -1.39 -14.85 6.84
N HIS A 132 -2.12 -13.74 6.76
CA HIS A 132 -3.51 -13.71 6.34
C HIS A 132 -3.67 -13.32 4.86
N ALA A 133 -2.63 -12.77 4.24
CA ALA A 133 -2.67 -12.36 2.84
C ALA A 133 -2.99 -13.56 1.93
N VAL A 134 -3.97 -13.36 1.07
CA VAL A 134 -4.38 -14.36 0.07
C VAL A 134 -3.58 -14.12 -1.20
N SER A 135 -2.85 -15.13 -1.59
CA SER A 135 -1.99 -15.09 -2.78
C SER A 135 -2.78 -15.20 -4.09
N PRO A 136 -2.35 -14.54 -5.18
CA PRO A 136 -1.20 -13.62 -5.24
C PRO A 136 -1.52 -12.28 -4.57
N PHE A 137 -0.50 -11.67 -3.93
CA PHE A 137 -0.70 -10.42 -3.20
C PHE A 137 0.38 -9.36 -3.45
N ILE A 138 0.00 -8.11 -3.21
CA ILE A 138 0.89 -6.95 -3.08
C ILE A 138 0.51 -6.24 -1.79
N ILE A 139 1.47 -5.96 -0.93
CA ILE A 139 1.30 -5.15 0.27
C ILE A 139 2.12 -3.88 0.07
N GLY A 140 1.50 -2.71 0.18
CA GLY A 140 2.18 -1.42 0.08
C GLY A 140 1.78 -0.50 1.21
N GLY A 141 2.68 0.39 1.62
CA GLY A 141 2.39 1.34 2.68
C GLY A 141 3.63 1.91 3.34
N ASP A 142 3.39 2.69 4.39
CA ASP A 142 4.42 3.07 5.34
C ASP A 142 4.62 1.92 6.33
N MET A 143 5.72 1.22 6.17
CA MET A 143 6.06 0.04 6.98
C MET A 143 6.71 0.40 8.31
N ASN A 144 7.01 1.68 8.56
CA ASN A 144 7.73 2.17 9.76
C ASN A 144 8.98 1.34 10.15
N SER A 145 9.46 0.52 9.22
CA SER A 145 10.64 -0.34 9.34
C SER A 145 11.31 -0.44 7.99
N THR A 146 12.64 -0.55 7.96
CA THR A 146 13.37 -0.70 6.70
C THR A 146 13.24 -2.13 6.15
N PRO A 147 13.43 -2.33 4.83
CA PRO A 147 13.43 -3.68 4.25
C PRO A 147 14.43 -4.63 4.90
N SER A 148 15.60 -4.13 5.33
CA SER A 148 16.60 -4.93 6.02
C SER A 148 16.13 -5.39 7.41
N GLU A 149 15.53 -4.51 8.20
CA GLU A 149 14.97 -4.84 9.51
C GLU A 149 13.86 -5.90 9.41
N LEU A 150 13.05 -5.82 8.33
CA LEU A 150 11.98 -6.78 8.08
C LEU A 150 12.49 -8.11 7.51
N SER A 151 13.52 -8.09 6.65
CA SER A 151 13.98 -9.29 5.95
C SER A 151 14.43 -10.37 6.91
N ASP A 152 15.16 -10.01 7.97
CA ASP A 152 15.62 -10.96 8.98
C ASP A 152 14.44 -11.60 9.73
N ASN A 153 13.42 -10.82 10.04
CA ASN A 153 12.23 -11.28 10.73
C ASN A 153 11.30 -12.11 9.82
N LEU A 154 11.15 -11.73 8.55
CA LEU A 154 10.35 -12.48 7.57
C LEU A 154 11.02 -13.80 7.15
N ARG A 155 12.36 -13.85 7.07
CA ARG A 155 13.12 -15.09 6.80
C ARG A 155 12.85 -16.15 7.84
N ILE A 156 12.74 -15.79 9.12
CA ILE A 156 12.37 -16.71 10.20
C ILE A 156 10.96 -17.28 9.98
N MET A 157 10.08 -16.52 9.32
CA MET A 157 8.70 -16.94 9.07
C MET A 157 8.56 -17.88 7.87
N THR A 158 9.38 -17.70 6.84
CA THR A 158 9.37 -18.57 5.65
C THR A 158 10.03 -19.93 5.89
N THR A 159 10.87 -20.02 6.92
CA THR A 159 11.56 -21.27 7.32
C THR A 159 10.88 -22.00 8.48
N GLY A 160 9.90 -21.39 9.16
CA GLY A 160 9.20 -22.01 10.29
C GLY A 160 8.12 -23.01 9.85
N THR A 161 7.99 -24.12 10.60
CA THR A 161 7.06 -25.24 10.37
C THR A 161 5.57 -24.87 10.36
N ARG A 162 5.19 -23.61 10.55
CA ARG A 162 3.82 -23.08 10.56
C ARG A 162 3.50 -22.10 9.42
N SER A 163 4.45 -21.82 8.52
CA SER A 163 4.16 -21.05 7.33
C SER A 163 3.28 -21.87 6.38
N ARG A 164 2.22 -21.28 5.85
CA ARG A 164 1.48 -21.92 4.74
C ARG A 164 2.49 -22.15 3.62
N PRO A 165 2.61 -23.39 3.08
CA PRO A 165 3.49 -23.64 1.95
C PRO A 165 3.09 -22.70 0.81
N GLY A 166 4.00 -21.85 0.35
CA GLY A 166 3.82 -21.05 -0.85
C GLY A 166 3.77 -19.52 -0.70
N ASN A 167 3.81 -18.94 0.51
CA ASN A 167 3.87 -17.48 0.65
C ASN A 167 5.32 -17.00 0.69
N SER A 168 6.01 -17.04 -0.42
CA SER A 168 7.26 -16.32 -0.61
C SER A 168 6.98 -14.94 -1.17
N ALA A 169 7.69 -13.94 -0.69
CA ALA A 169 7.55 -12.56 -1.12
C ALA A 169 8.93 -11.89 -1.21
N TYR A 170 9.01 -10.83 -1.98
CA TYR A 170 10.20 -10.01 -2.09
C TYR A 170 9.88 -8.53 -1.91
N PHE A 171 10.87 -7.74 -1.48
CA PHE A 171 10.73 -6.31 -1.33
C PHE A 171 10.93 -5.61 -2.68
N ALA A 172 10.06 -4.66 -2.97
CA ALA A 172 10.18 -3.77 -4.11
C ALA A 172 10.32 -2.34 -3.60
N CYS A 173 11.57 -1.89 -3.60
CA CYS A 173 12.03 -0.63 -3.00
C CYS A 173 12.56 0.29 -4.09
N CYS A 174 12.50 1.61 -3.87
CA CYS A 174 13.10 2.59 -4.78
C CYS A 174 14.60 2.80 -4.52
N GLY A 175 15.11 2.32 -3.39
CA GLY A 175 16.51 2.49 -2.98
C GLY A 175 16.85 3.91 -2.53
N MET A 176 15.84 4.72 -2.21
CA MET A 176 16.00 6.10 -1.75
C MET A 176 15.23 6.31 -0.44
N PRO A 177 15.71 7.22 0.44
CA PRO A 177 14.94 7.58 1.62
C PRO A 177 13.56 8.11 1.25
N THR A 178 12.52 7.60 1.91
CA THR A 178 11.13 8.09 1.79
C THR A 178 10.70 8.88 3.02
N HIS A 179 11.49 8.84 4.08
CA HIS A 179 11.24 9.54 5.33
C HIS A 179 12.37 10.53 5.66
N ILE A 180 12.04 11.61 6.39
CA ILE A 180 12.97 12.67 6.80
C ILE A 180 14.16 12.15 7.63
N SER A 181 14.02 11.02 8.28
CA SER A 181 15.11 10.34 9.01
C SER A 181 16.20 9.75 8.11
N GLY A 182 16.07 9.84 6.79
CA GLY A 182 16.96 9.20 5.83
C GLY A 182 16.68 7.70 5.63
N ARG A 183 15.56 7.17 6.16
CA ARG A 183 15.17 5.76 6.03
C ARG A 183 14.18 5.60 4.87
N GLU A 184 14.24 4.45 4.18
CA GLU A 184 13.21 4.02 3.24
C GLU A 184 12.15 3.23 4.03
N LEU A 185 10.97 3.84 4.24
CA LEU A 185 9.87 3.27 5.03
C LEU A 185 8.64 2.95 4.17
N ASP A 186 8.50 3.62 3.02
CA ASP A 186 7.42 3.40 2.06
C ASP A 186 7.90 2.51 0.92
N TYR A 187 7.38 1.30 0.85
CA TYR A 187 7.75 0.32 -0.17
C TYR A 187 6.68 -0.76 -0.31
N PHE A 188 6.96 -1.75 -1.16
CA PHE A 188 6.07 -2.87 -1.41
C PHE A 188 6.70 -4.19 -0.99
N LEU A 189 5.85 -5.08 -0.49
CA LEU A 189 6.12 -6.51 -0.35
C LEU A 189 5.25 -7.24 -1.37
N ILE A 190 5.88 -7.97 -2.28
CA ILE A 190 5.22 -8.55 -3.45
C ILE A 190 5.35 -10.07 -3.40
N ASP A 191 4.24 -10.77 -3.58
CA ASP A 191 4.20 -12.22 -3.74
C ASP A 191 5.13 -12.66 -4.88
N SER A 192 5.98 -13.64 -4.63
CA SER A 192 6.99 -14.11 -5.60
C SER A 192 6.40 -14.69 -6.90
N ARG A 193 5.10 -14.97 -6.95
CA ARG A 193 4.38 -15.37 -8.17
C ARG A 193 4.10 -14.20 -9.12
N LEU A 194 4.25 -12.98 -8.64
CA LEU A 194 4.10 -11.77 -9.43
C LEU A 194 5.48 -11.32 -9.92
N GLN A 195 5.51 -10.79 -11.14
CA GLN A 195 6.74 -10.24 -11.70
C GLN A 195 6.59 -8.72 -11.89
N LEU A 196 7.54 -7.98 -11.34
CA LEU A 196 7.69 -6.57 -11.68
C LEU A 196 8.19 -6.45 -13.12
N LYS A 197 7.44 -5.72 -13.96
CA LYS A 197 7.86 -5.43 -15.35
C LYS A 197 8.64 -4.12 -15.47
N THR A 198 8.63 -3.30 -14.42
CA THR A 198 9.32 -2.00 -14.37
C THR A 198 9.99 -1.83 -13.00
N SER A 199 10.95 -0.90 -12.92
CA SER A 199 11.57 -0.53 -11.66
C SER A 199 10.61 0.23 -10.75
N VAL A 200 10.75 0.07 -9.44
CA VAL A 200 10.13 0.96 -8.46
C VAL A 200 10.81 2.33 -8.54
N ARG A 201 10.03 3.40 -8.57
CA ARG A 201 10.54 4.77 -8.62
C ARG A 201 10.08 5.52 -7.38
N GLY A 202 11.01 6.17 -6.69
CA GLY A 202 10.69 7.15 -5.66
C GLY A 202 10.50 8.52 -6.30
N TYR A 203 9.49 9.26 -5.86
CA TYR A 203 9.30 10.65 -6.23
C TYR A 203 9.65 11.53 -5.03
N HIS A 204 10.76 12.24 -5.11
CA HIS A 204 11.03 13.33 -4.19
C HIS A 204 10.37 14.60 -4.72
N MET A 205 9.25 14.95 -4.14
CA MET A 205 8.68 16.28 -4.35
C MET A 205 9.36 17.21 -3.36
N LYS A 206 10.26 18.05 -3.86
CA LYS A 206 10.79 19.16 -3.07
C LYS A 206 9.64 20.13 -2.80
N GLY A 207 9.26 20.28 -1.53
CA GLY A 207 8.44 21.37 -1.05
C GLY A 207 9.19 22.69 -1.14
#